data_157c07eda781a45b37d27b8ac9c115ff
#
_entry.id   157c07eda781a45b37d27b8ac9c115ff
#
_cell.length_a   1.000
_cell.length_b   1.000
_cell.length_c   1.000
_cell.angle_alpha   90.00
_cell.angle_beta   90.00
_cell.angle_gamma   90.00
#
_symmetry.space_group_name_H-M   'P 1'
#
loop_
_entity.id
_entity.type
_entity.pdbx_description
1 polymer ?
#
loop_
_entity_poly.entity_id
_entity_poly.type
_entity_poly.pdbx_seq_one_letter_code
_entity_poly.pdbx_strand_id
1 'polypeptide(L)'
;MRLTLTFFAVLGTLAIPAPASEHDALAISARIQAAHMPFGTILDPVFASPSSDQITGYTRCGDSALWTGAYLAAESFRYKVTQSADALNNVKTALAGLKLLSDVTGDNRLARCVVPANSPYAASIQNEEAHNTIHQNGQLLWVDNTSRDEIVGAFFGLCAAFDFVDDAGVKGTVNALTTLLIGYISRHNWSPNDDPTSTFVLRPEELQMLLQVARHVNPSNTVSGPFLVPPVDVGVSVDVQSNSSYFKFNLDYMSLYNLIRLQNNSDNQEAYKKVHSYTASHQNAFFDVVDRALEGPNAPRDAETGMLLDQWLQRPKRDPYVDLTKTVQVCGSEACQPVPVPLRPPTDFLWQRDPFQLAGGGFGTVEGAGIDYILPYWMGRYYGVIDGGARVQSAAAPSSGVAPDSLASLFGANLAPGTAQATSQPLPIQLGGVTVTVTDATGAQRNAPLIYVSPGQINFVVPDGVAAGSATFTVANGSATQTVMGVVQPVMPTLFAMNGAGSGVAAATAVSVQAGDPKSQTPVPVFQCTSSGCVSVPIDLGVDTPVYVSFYGTGIRSRSSLANVTVTINGMSVPVLYAGSQPSYAGLDQVNVSLSLSLRGSRESNVVLTVDGQTSNTVTINIQ
;
A
#
# COMPACT_ATOMS: atom_id res chain seq x y z
N MET A 1 -27.88 59.40 25.93
CA MET A 1 -28.27 58.02 25.67
C MET A 1 -27.43 57.56 24.47
N ARG A 2 -26.25 56.95 24.74
CA ARG A 2 -25.34 56.44 23.70
C ARG A 2 -25.56 54.94 23.58
N LEU A 3 -26.07 54.50 22.39
CA LEU A 3 -26.19 53.08 22.05
C LEU A 3 -24.80 52.59 21.56
N THR A 4 -24.22 51.66 22.30
CA THR A 4 -23.03 50.94 21.88
C THR A 4 -23.46 49.68 21.16
N LEU A 5 -23.27 49.62 19.82
CA LEU A 5 -23.42 48.39 19.03
C LEU A 5 -22.18 47.52 19.22
N THR A 6 -22.35 46.38 19.84
CA THR A 6 -21.30 45.35 19.95
C THR A 6 -21.41 44.43 18.73
N PHE A 7 -20.44 44.51 17.82
CA PHE A 7 -20.28 43.56 16.74
C PHE A 7 -19.67 42.27 17.29
N PHE A 8 -20.45 41.22 17.37
CA PHE A 8 -19.90 39.86 17.51
C PHE A 8 -19.37 39.40 16.14
N ALA A 9 -18.04 39.42 15.98
CA ALA A 9 -17.38 38.74 14.90
C ALA A 9 -17.36 37.24 15.23
N VAL A 10 -18.22 36.47 14.57
CA VAL A 10 -18.13 35.03 14.53
C VAL A 10 -16.94 34.71 13.60
N LEU A 11 -15.75 34.55 14.15
CA LEU A 11 -14.66 33.86 13.48
C LEU A 11 -15.04 32.37 13.39
N GLY A 12 -15.70 31.99 12.30
CA GLY A 12 -15.73 30.61 11.88
C GLY A 12 -14.30 30.20 11.59
N THR A 13 -13.73 29.33 12.43
CA THR A 13 -12.50 28.60 12.10
C THR A 13 -12.82 27.74 10.89
N LEU A 14 -12.45 28.23 9.70
CA LEU A 14 -12.32 27.39 8.52
C LEU A 14 -11.22 26.38 8.90
N ALA A 15 -11.63 25.16 9.23
CA ALA A 15 -10.72 24.04 9.35
C ALA A 15 -10.07 23.88 7.95
N ILE A 16 -8.81 24.25 7.82
CA ILE A 16 -8.02 23.91 6.64
C ILE A 16 -7.98 22.38 6.62
N PRO A 17 -8.51 21.71 5.58
CA PRO A 17 -8.43 20.26 5.51
C PRO A 17 -6.96 19.84 5.61
N ALA A 18 -6.69 18.82 6.42
CA ALA A 18 -5.34 18.27 6.51
C ALA A 18 -4.94 17.72 5.13
N PRO A 19 -3.70 17.96 4.68
CA PRO A 19 -3.25 17.50 3.38
C PRO A 19 -3.31 15.97 3.29
N ALA A 20 -3.52 15.44 2.07
CA ALA A 20 -3.55 14.02 1.75
C ALA A 20 -2.39 13.29 2.43
N SER A 21 -2.70 12.37 3.33
CA SER A 21 -1.72 11.80 4.24
C SER A 21 -1.50 10.30 4.01
N GLU A 22 -0.34 9.79 4.43
CA GLU A 22 -0.07 8.36 4.45
C GLU A 22 -1.07 7.62 5.35
N HIS A 23 -1.50 8.23 6.44
CA HIS A 23 -2.51 7.67 7.34
C HIS A 23 -3.83 7.39 6.61
N ASP A 24 -4.32 8.33 5.79
CA ASP A 24 -5.55 8.14 5.02
C ASP A 24 -5.40 7.04 3.98
N ALA A 25 -4.28 7.02 3.24
CA ALA A 25 -3.99 5.96 2.27
C ALA A 25 -3.91 4.58 2.92
N LEU A 26 -3.29 4.46 4.10
CA LEU A 26 -3.21 3.20 4.86
C LEU A 26 -4.58 2.78 5.39
N ALA A 27 -5.40 3.71 5.87
CA ALA A 27 -6.75 3.42 6.35
C ALA A 27 -7.65 2.91 5.22
N ILE A 28 -7.52 3.48 4.00
CA ILE A 28 -8.23 3.01 2.82
C ILE A 28 -7.76 1.60 2.42
N SER A 29 -6.44 1.35 2.35
CA SER A 29 -5.90 0.01 2.07
C SER A 29 -6.41 -1.04 3.07
N ALA A 30 -6.41 -0.72 4.37
CA ALA A 30 -6.94 -1.61 5.40
C ALA A 30 -8.45 -1.88 5.21
N ARG A 31 -9.21 -0.84 4.83
CA ARG A 31 -10.65 -0.98 4.53
C ARG A 31 -10.88 -1.87 3.31
N ILE A 32 -10.08 -1.75 2.26
CA ILE A 32 -10.15 -2.61 1.07
C ILE A 32 -9.98 -4.08 1.49
N GLN A 33 -8.95 -4.40 2.24
CA GLN A 33 -8.71 -5.78 2.72
C GLN A 33 -9.86 -6.30 3.59
N ALA A 34 -10.43 -5.45 4.44
CA ALA A 34 -11.47 -5.86 5.39
C ALA A 34 -12.87 -6.03 4.74
N ALA A 35 -13.19 -5.26 3.70
CA ALA A 35 -14.55 -5.16 3.20
C ALA A 35 -14.72 -5.31 1.68
N HIS A 36 -13.68 -5.04 0.87
CA HIS A 36 -13.79 -5.03 -0.58
C HIS A 36 -13.16 -6.25 -1.27
N MET A 37 -12.55 -7.17 -0.51
CA MET A 37 -11.95 -8.40 -1.08
C MET A 37 -12.56 -9.68 -0.47
N PRO A 38 -13.89 -9.86 -0.48
CA PRO A 38 -14.54 -10.98 0.20
C PRO A 38 -14.14 -12.35 -0.38
N PHE A 39 -13.74 -12.38 -1.64
CA PHE A 39 -13.37 -13.61 -2.37
C PHE A 39 -11.97 -13.48 -3.02
N GLY A 40 -11.12 -12.57 -2.52
CA GLY A 40 -9.77 -12.36 -3.01
C GLY A 40 -9.66 -11.39 -4.20
N THR A 41 -10.77 -10.88 -4.72
CA THR A 41 -10.86 -9.87 -5.78
C THR A 41 -11.72 -8.70 -5.36
N ILE A 42 -11.53 -7.53 -5.99
CA ILE A 42 -12.23 -6.30 -5.61
C ILE A 42 -13.72 -6.38 -5.97
N LEU A 43 -14.55 -6.13 -4.98
CA LEU A 43 -16.01 -5.95 -5.10
C LEU A 43 -16.43 -4.81 -4.16
N ASP A 44 -17.51 -4.11 -4.50
CA ASP A 44 -18.04 -3.05 -3.65
C ASP A 44 -19.13 -3.59 -2.73
N PRO A 45 -19.03 -3.44 -1.39
CA PRO A 45 -20.03 -3.89 -0.45
C PRO A 45 -21.31 -3.07 -0.54
N VAL A 46 -22.44 -3.76 -0.46
CA VAL A 46 -23.79 -3.21 -0.36
C VAL A 46 -24.27 -3.32 1.08
N PHE A 47 -24.63 -2.21 1.69
CA PHE A 47 -25.07 -2.15 3.08
C PHE A 47 -26.60 -2.15 3.20
N ALA A 48 -27.11 -2.61 4.34
CA ALA A 48 -28.54 -2.68 4.62
C ALA A 48 -29.27 -1.33 4.57
N SER A 49 -28.56 -0.23 4.86
CA SER A 49 -29.05 1.15 4.73
C SER A 49 -27.86 2.12 4.70
N PRO A 50 -28.07 3.42 4.34
CA PRO A 50 -27.00 4.42 4.33
C PRO A 50 -26.27 4.60 5.67
N SER A 51 -26.91 4.28 6.79
CA SER A 51 -26.33 4.39 8.14
C SER A 51 -25.97 3.03 8.76
N SER A 52 -26.16 1.92 8.07
CA SER A 52 -25.87 0.57 8.59
C SER A 52 -24.45 0.16 8.22
N ASP A 53 -23.75 -0.56 9.12
CA ASP A 53 -22.49 -1.24 8.83
C ASP A 53 -22.65 -2.72 8.47
N GLN A 54 -23.90 -3.20 8.39
CA GLN A 54 -24.20 -4.56 7.97
C GLN A 54 -24.11 -4.69 6.46
N ILE A 55 -23.16 -5.48 5.97
CA ILE A 55 -23.05 -5.85 4.55
C ILE A 55 -24.13 -6.89 4.23
N THR A 56 -24.95 -6.62 3.22
CA THR A 56 -26.03 -7.49 2.74
C THR A 56 -25.76 -8.09 1.38
N GLY A 57 -24.78 -7.57 0.64
CA GLY A 57 -24.41 -8.03 -0.69
C GLY A 57 -23.13 -7.40 -1.18
N TYR A 58 -22.77 -7.73 -2.40
CA TYR A 58 -21.68 -7.13 -3.17
C TYR A 58 -22.16 -6.82 -4.59
N THR A 59 -21.55 -5.83 -5.20
CA THR A 59 -21.85 -5.38 -6.57
C THR A 59 -20.54 -5.10 -7.33
N ARG A 60 -20.65 -4.75 -8.62
CA ARG A 60 -19.56 -4.43 -9.54
C ARG A 60 -18.63 -5.60 -9.84
N CYS A 61 -19.23 -6.78 -9.90
CA CYS A 61 -18.58 -8.00 -10.32
C CYS A 61 -18.03 -7.87 -11.76
N GLY A 62 -18.75 -7.16 -12.63
CA GLY A 62 -18.34 -6.94 -14.02
C GLY A 62 -16.96 -6.35 -14.20
N ASP A 63 -16.51 -5.49 -13.27
CA ASP A 63 -15.22 -4.78 -13.33
C ASP A 63 -14.22 -5.28 -12.27
N SER A 64 -14.49 -6.39 -11.58
CA SER A 64 -13.67 -6.87 -10.47
C SER A 64 -12.22 -7.13 -10.87
N ALA A 65 -11.97 -7.69 -12.04
CA ALA A 65 -10.61 -7.96 -12.53
C ALA A 65 -9.83 -6.67 -12.81
N LEU A 66 -10.48 -5.63 -13.40
CA LEU A 66 -9.90 -4.31 -13.63
C LEU A 66 -9.43 -3.68 -12.32
N TRP A 67 -10.34 -3.61 -11.31
CA TRP A 67 -10.02 -2.96 -10.03
C TRP A 67 -9.04 -3.76 -9.19
N THR A 68 -9.05 -5.08 -9.29
CA THR A 68 -8.01 -5.93 -8.65
C THR A 68 -6.63 -5.64 -9.24
N GLY A 69 -6.53 -5.43 -10.56
CA GLY A 69 -5.31 -5.01 -11.23
C GLY A 69 -4.85 -3.61 -10.80
N ALA A 70 -5.76 -2.63 -10.74
CA ALA A 70 -5.47 -1.28 -10.26
C ALA A 70 -5.02 -1.26 -8.79
N TYR A 71 -5.65 -2.07 -7.94
CA TYR A 71 -5.26 -2.26 -6.54
C TYR A 71 -3.87 -2.91 -6.41
N LEU A 72 -3.60 -3.93 -7.23
CA LEU A 72 -2.26 -4.55 -7.31
C LEU A 72 -1.19 -3.51 -7.65
N ALA A 73 -1.46 -2.61 -8.60
CA ALA A 73 -0.55 -1.52 -8.92
C ALA A 73 -0.35 -0.58 -7.74
N ALA A 74 -1.43 -0.14 -7.09
CA ALA A 74 -1.37 0.76 -5.94
C ALA A 74 -0.50 0.19 -4.80
N GLU A 75 -0.72 -1.07 -4.42
CA GLU A 75 0.05 -1.73 -3.37
C GLU A 75 1.50 -2.03 -3.80
N SER A 76 1.76 -2.22 -5.10
CA SER A 76 3.11 -2.36 -5.64
C SER A 76 3.91 -1.06 -5.53
N PHE A 77 3.30 0.08 -5.85
CA PHE A 77 3.89 1.40 -5.60
C PHE A 77 4.08 1.65 -4.10
N ARG A 78 3.09 1.29 -3.28
CA ARG A 78 3.20 1.37 -1.82
C ARG A 78 4.38 0.57 -1.30
N TYR A 79 4.53 -0.69 -1.74
CA TYR A 79 5.67 -1.51 -1.38
C TYR A 79 6.99 -0.88 -1.81
N LYS A 80 7.07 -0.36 -3.03
CA LYS A 80 8.28 0.32 -3.54
C LYS A 80 8.69 1.51 -2.67
N VAL A 81 7.72 2.29 -2.20
CA VAL A 81 7.94 3.48 -1.38
C VAL A 81 8.27 3.13 0.07
N THR A 82 7.59 2.14 0.65
CA THR A 82 7.62 1.88 2.09
C THR A 82 8.40 0.64 2.50
N GLN A 83 8.61 -0.31 1.58
CA GLN A 83 9.15 -1.66 1.84
C GLN A 83 8.37 -2.42 2.94
N SER A 84 7.11 -2.07 3.15
CA SER A 84 6.28 -2.61 4.21
C SER A 84 5.86 -4.05 3.92
N ALA A 85 5.94 -4.92 4.92
CA ALA A 85 5.48 -6.32 4.84
C ALA A 85 3.96 -6.40 4.58
N ASP A 86 3.19 -5.45 5.10
CA ASP A 86 1.76 -5.34 4.88
C ASP A 86 1.45 -5.04 3.40
N ALA A 87 2.18 -4.10 2.77
CA ALA A 87 2.05 -3.83 1.33
C ALA A 87 2.39 -5.08 0.50
N LEU A 88 3.45 -5.82 0.86
CA LEU A 88 3.80 -7.07 0.19
C LEU A 88 2.70 -8.14 0.32
N ASN A 89 2.09 -8.25 1.50
CA ASN A 89 0.98 -9.17 1.70
C ASN A 89 -0.24 -8.79 0.85
N ASN A 90 -0.56 -7.50 0.75
CA ASN A 90 -1.64 -7.00 -0.10
C ASN A 90 -1.37 -7.27 -1.59
N VAL A 91 -0.13 -7.05 -2.05
CA VAL A 91 0.31 -7.45 -3.40
C VAL A 91 0.08 -8.94 -3.64
N LYS A 92 0.52 -9.79 -2.72
CA LYS A 92 0.34 -11.25 -2.85
C LYS A 92 -1.13 -11.65 -2.88
N THR A 93 -1.97 -11.01 -2.07
CA THR A 93 -3.43 -11.25 -2.04
C THR A 93 -4.08 -10.85 -3.38
N ALA A 94 -3.82 -9.65 -3.88
CA ALA A 94 -4.38 -9.18 -5.16
C ALA A 94 -3.89 -10.03 -6.34
N LEU A 95 -2.61 -10.41 -6.35
CA LEU A 95 -2.03 -11.28 -7.38
C LEU A 95 -2.64 -12.69 -7.34
N ALA A 96 -2.89 -13.25 -6.15
CA ALA A 96 -3.59 -14.51 -5.99
C ALA A 96 -5.04 -14.42 -6.50
N GLY A 97 -5.70 -13.27 -6.30
CA GLY A 97 -7.03 -12.99 -6.86
C GLY A 97 -7.03 -13.01 -8.39
N LEU A 98 -6.12 -12.28 -9.04
CA LEU A 98 -5.99 -12.31 -10.51
C LEU A 98 -5.67 -13.72 -11.03
N LYS A 99 -4.83 -14.47 -10.31
CA LYS A 99 -4.54 -15.85 -10.66
C LYS A 99 -5.80 -16.73 -10.55
N LEU A 100 -6.59 -16.55 -9.49
CA LEU A 100 -7.85 -17.28 -9.31
C LEU A 100 -8.84 -17.00 -10.45
N LEU A 101 -8.94 -15.74 -10.91
CA LEU A 101 -9.79 -15.38 -12.06
C LEU A 101 -9.35 -16.05 -13.37
N SER A 102 -8.06 -16.36 -13.54
CA SER A 102 -7.59 -17.13 -14.69
C SER A 102 -7.74 -18.65 -14.49
N ASP A 103 -7.41 -19.15 -13.30
CA ASP A 103 -7.45 -20.60 -13.03
C ASP A 103 -8.89 -21.17 -13.06
N VAL A 104 -9.87 -20.39 -12.60
CA VAL A 104 -11.27 -20.86 -12.47
C VAL A 104 -11.91 -21.20 -13.82
N THR A 105 -11.45 -20.57 -14.90
CA THR A 105 -11.99 -20.77 -16.25
C THR A 105 -11.55 -22.09 -16.87
N GLY A 106 -10.41 -22.62 -16.45
CA GLY A 106 -9.84 -23.88 -16.94
C GLY A 106 -9.15 -23.81 -18.30
N ASP A 107 -9.21 -22.69 -19.02
CA ASP A 107 -8.60 -22.47 -20.35
C ASP A 107 -7.62 -21.30 -20.39
N ASN A 108 -7.37 -20.67 -19.23
CA ASN A 108 -6.51 -19.51 -19.01
C ASN A 108 -7.07 -18.17 -19.57
N ARG A 109 -8.36 -18.07 -19.84
CA ARG A 109 -8.99 -16.74 -19.99
C ARG A 109 -9.08 -16.07 -18.60
N LEU A 110 -9.28 -14.77 -18.58
CA LEU A 110 -9.52 -14.03 -17.36
C LEU A 110 -11.04 -13.93 -17.12
N ALA A 111 -11.57 -14.45 -16.03
CA ALA A 111 -12.96 -14.21 -15.64
C ALA A 111 -13.15 -12.75 -15.18
N ARG A 112 -14.35 -12.18 -15.33
CA ARG A 112 -14.69 -10.86 -14.77
C ARG A 112 -14.61 -10.87 -13.26
N CYS A 113 -15.30 -11.83 -12.63
CA CYS A 113 -15.21 -12.07 -11.19
C CYS A 113 -15.47 -13.54 -10.84
N VAL A 114 -15.28 -13.86 -9.56
CA VAL A 114 -15.51 -15.18 -8.97
C VAL A 114 -16.24 -15.03 -7.64
N VAL A 115 -17.17 -15.96 -7.36
CA VAL A 115 -17.89 -16.02 -6.08
C VAL A 115 -18.11 -17.48 -5.68
N PRO A 116 -17.90 -17.88 -4.40
CA PRO A 116 -18.28 -19.21 -3.94
C PRO A 116 -19.78 -19.45 -4.10
N ALA A 117 -20.16 -20.57 -4.71
CA ALA A 117 -21.56 -20.90 -4.99
C ALA A 117 -22.44 -20.99 -3.73
N ASN A 118 -21.84 -21.34 -2.60
CA ASN A 118 -22.50 -21.40 -1.30
C ASN A 118 -22.45 -20.09 -0.50
N SER A 119 -21.90 -19.03 -1.08
CA SER A 119 -21.89 -17.70 -0.46
C SER A 119 -23.32 -17.15 -0.33
N PRO A 120 -23.66 -16.49 0.79
CA PRO A 120 -24.93 -15.79 0.92
C PRO A 120 -25.10 -14.65 -0.10
N TYR A 121 -24.00 -14.21 -0.73
CA TYR A 121 -23.99 -13.14 -1.73
C TYR A 121 -24.04 -13.64 -3.19
N ALA A 122 -23.99 -14.95 -3.43
CA ALA A 122 -23.94 -15.51 -4.78
C ALA A 122 -25.17 -15.11 -5.62
N ALA A 123 -26.37 -15.13 -5.02
CA ALA A 123 -27.60 -14.80 -5.72
C ALA A 123 -27.66 -13.33 -6.19
N SER A 124 -27.13 -12.37 -5.40
CA SER A 124 -27.10 -10.95 -5.80
C SER A 124 -26.15 -10.73 -6.99
N ILE A 125 -25.00 -11.38 -6.98
CA ILE A 125 -24.02 -11.31 -8.07
C ILE A 125 -24.57 -11.99 -9.34
N GLN A 126 -25.22 -13.14 -9.22
CA GLN A 126 -25.85 -13.79 -10.36
C GLN A 126 -26.97 -12.92 -10.98
N ASN A 127 -27.74 -12.21 -10.17
CA ASN A 127 -28.78 -11.29 -10.68
C ASN A 127 -28.19 -10.05 -11.36
N GLU A 128 -27.12 -9.47 -10.79
CA GLU A 128 -26.41 -8.34 -11.39
C GLU A 128 -25.83 -8.71 -12.76
N GLU A 129 -25.21 -9.88 -12.85
CA GLU A 129 -24.50 -10.36 -14.04
C GLU A 129 -25.35 -11.26 -14.94
N ALA A 130 -26.69 -11.23 -14.79
CA ALA A 130 -27.60 -12.10 -15.57
C ALA A 130 -27.54 -11.84 -17.10
N HIS A 131 -26.97 -10.72 -17.54
CA HIS A 131 -26.71 -10.40 -18.95
C HIS A 131 -25.43 -11.05 -19.49
N ASN A 132 -24.57 -11.57 -18.63
CA ASN A 132 -23.37 -12.31 -18.96
C ASN A 132 -23.59 -13.82 -18.76
N THR A 133 -22.72 -14.64 -19.36
CA THR A 133 -22.72 -16.07 -19.09
C THR A 133 -22.04 -16.34 -17.76
N ILE A 134 -22.71 -17.10 -16.88
CA ILE A 134 -22.18 -17.51 -15.60
C ILE A 134 -21.91 -19.01 -15.64
N HIS A 135 -20.67 -19.38 -15.34
CA HIS A 135 -20.21 -20.76 -15.29
C HIS A 135 -19.97 -21.22 -13.86
N GLN A 136 -19.90 -22.53 -13.67
CA GLN A 136 -19.53 -23.13 -12.40
C GLN A 136 -18.35 -24.09 -12.59
N ASN A 137 -17.33 -23.91 -11.74
CA ASN A 137 -16.19 -24.81 -11.63
C ASN A 137 -16.03 -25.23 -10.16
N GLY A 138 -16.38 -26.47 -9.85
CA GLY A 138 -16.40 -26.97 -8.49
C GLY A 138 -17.34 -26.16 -7.59
N GLN A 139 -16.80 -25.54 -6.54
CA GLN A 139 -17.54 -24.71 -5.58
C GLN A 139 -17.60 -23.23 -5.99
N LEU A 140 -17.04 -22.85 -7.15
CA LEU A 140 -16.93 -21.47 -7.59
C LEU A 140 -17.84 -21.20 -8.79
N LEU A 141 -18.59 -20.11 -8.73
CA LEU A 141 -19.23 -19.47 -9.86
C LEU A 141 -18.29 -18.41 -10.41
N TRP A 142 -18.20 -18.27 -11.72
CA TRP A 142 -17.43 -17.22 -12.36
C TRP A 142 -18.19 -16.62 -13.55
N VAL A 143 -17.94 -15.33 -13.80
CA VAL A 143 -18.62 -14.56 -14.84
C VAL A 143 -17.71 -14.44 -16.05
N ASP A 144 -18.25 -14.78 -17.21
CA ASP A 144 -17.59 -14.74 -18.52
C ASP A 144 -17.78 -13.38 -19.22
N ASN A 145 -17.51 -13.35 -20.51
CA ASN A 145 -17.61 -12.16 -21.36
C ASN A 145 -16.64 -11.05 -20.96
N THR A 146 -15.39 -11.42 -20.69
CA THR A 146 -14.30 -10.50 -20.33
C THR A 146 -14.13 -9.41 -21.37
N SER A 147 -14.11 -8.17 -20.94
CA SER A 147 -13.88 -7.03 -21.80
C SER A 147 -12.40 -6.60 -21.84
N ARG A 148 -12.09 -5.60 -22.65
CA ARG A 148 -10.76 -5.00 -22.71
C ARG A 148 -10.36 -4.34 -21.38
N ASP A 149 -11.32 -3.83 -20.62
CA ASP A 149 -11.12 -3.13 -19.36
C ASP A 149 -10.45 -4.02 -18.32
N GLU A 150 -10.98 -5.24 -18.13
CA GLU A 150 -10.42 -6.23 -17.19
C GLU A 150 -8.98 -6.60 -17.58
N ILE A 151 -8.74 -6.82 -18.88
CA ILE A 151 -7.41 -7.19 -19.36
C ILE A 151 -6.41 -6.05 -19.21
N VAL A 152 -6.80 -4.82 -19.54
CA VAL A 152 -5.94 -3.63 -19.39
C VAL A 152 -5.58 -3.40 -17.93
N GLY A 153 -6.57 -3.44 -17.03
CA GLY A 153 -6.31 -3.27 -15.59
C GLY A 153 -5.44 -4.39 -15.02
N ALA A 154 -5.68 -5.65 -15.40
CA ALA A 154 -4.85 -6.77 -14.97
C ALA A 154 -3.39 -6.60 -15.42
N PHE A 155 -3.13 -6.27 -16.69
CA PHE A 155 -1.78 -6.08 -17.21
C PHE A 155 -1.10 -4.84 -16.63
N PHE A 156 -1.85 -3.76 -16.36
CA PHE A 156 -1.33 -2.59 -15.65
C PHE A 156 -0.80 -2.96 -14.26
N GLY A 157 -1.58 -3.73 -13.49
CA GLY A 157 -1.19 -4.21 -12.17
C GLY A 157 -0.04 -5.21 -12.20
N LEU A 158 -0.05 -6.17 -13.14
CA LEU A 158 1.00 -7.18 -13.29
C LEU A 158 2.34 -6.52 -13.65
N CYS A 159 2.36 -5.53 -14.54
CA CYS A 159 3.57 -4.78 -14.87
C CYS A 159 4.12 -4.03 -13.65
N ALA A 160 3.27 -3.34 -12.91
CA ALA A 160 3.68 -2.65 -11.69
C ALA A 160 4.24 -3.61 -10.63
N ALA A 161 3.60 -4.76 -10.42
CA ALA A 161 4.08 -5.77 -9.47
C ALA A 161 5.44 -6.34 -9.88
N PHE A 162 5.68 -6.58 -11.17
CA PHE A 162 6.96 -7.07 -11.66
C PHE A 162 8.10 -6.06 -11.44
N ASP A 163 7.82 -4.77 -11.72
CA ASP A 163 8.83 -3.71 -11.69
C ASP A 163 9.15 -3.22 -10.28
N PHE A 164 8.13 -3.14 -9.42
CA PHE A 164 8.26 -2.44 -8.13
C PHE A 164 8.35 -3.37 -6.93
N VAL A 165 8.03 -4.66 -7.08
CA VAL A 165 8.08 -5.63 -5.97
C VAL A 165 9.27 -6.57 -6.13
N ASP A 166 10.24 -6.45 -5.23
CA ASP A 166 11.46 -7.27 -5.27
C ASP A 166 11.28 -8.56 -4.44
N ASP A 167 10.31 -9.40 -4.86
CA ASP A 167 10.02 -10.71 -4.28
C ASP A 167 9.98 -11.75 -5.42
N ALA A 168 10.79 -12.78 -5.32
CA ALA A 168 10.92 -13.80 -6.36
C ALA A 168 9.62 -14.57 -6.62
N GLY A 169 8.81 -14.80 -5.60
CA GLY A 169 7.50 -15.47 -5.72
C GLY A 169 6.50 -14.60 -6.50
N VAL A 170 6.46 -13.29 -6.20
CA VAL A 170 5.64 -12.33 -6.95
C VAL A 170 6.07 -12.30 -8.41
N LYS A 171 7.37 -12.11 -8.70
CA LYS A 171 7.89 -12.07 -10.08
C LYS A 171 7.61 -13.37 -10.85
N GLY A 172 7.77 -14.53 -10.20
CA GLY A 172 7.45 -15.83 -10.78
C GLY A 172 5.98 -16.00 -11.14
N THR A 173 5.07 -15.59 -10.23
CA THR A 173 3.63 -15.65 -10.46
C THR A 173 3.19 -14.68 -11.56
N VAL A 174 3.71 -13.45 -11.56
CA VAL A 174 3.44 -12.46 -12.61
C VAL A 174 3.88 -12.97 -13.97
N ASN A 175 5.10 -13.55 -14.07
CA ASN A 175 5.61 -14.14 -15.31
C ASN A 175 4.67 -15.25 -15.84
N ALA A 176 4.29 -16.19 -14.99
CA ALA A 176 3.43 -17.30 -15.36
C ALA A 176 2.04 -16.80 -15.83
N LEU A 177 1.40 -15.94 -15.04
CA LEU A 177 0.05 -15.43 -15.33
C LEU A 177 0.04 -14.58 -16.60
N THR A 178 0.99 -13.66 -16.78
CA THR A 178 1.09 -12.83 -17.99
C THR A 178 1.29 -13.70 -19.24
N THR A 179 2.12 -14.76 -19.14
CA THR A 179 2.36 -15.70 -20.26
C THR A 179 1.09 -16.47 -20.61
N LEU A 180 0.31 -16.93 -19.62
CA LEU A 180 -0.95 -17.64 -19.85
C LEU A 180 -2.00 -16.74 -20.50
N LEU A 181 -2.21 -15.53 -19.97
CA LEU A 181 -3.22 -14.60 -20.47
C LEU A 181 -2.91 -14.13 -21.91
N ILE A 182 -1.67 -13.72 -22.21
CA ILE A 182 -1.32 -13.30 -23.58
C ILE A 182 -1.39 -14.48 -24.56
N GLY A 183 -1.06 -15.68 -24.09
CA GLY A 183 -1.19 -16.91 -24.86
C GLY A 183 -2.64 -17.24 -25.19
N TYR A 184 -3.58 -17.04 -24.25
CA TYR A 184 -5.01 -17.19 -24.49
C TYR A 184 -5.48 -16.19 -25.55
N ILE A 185 -5.27 -14.89 -25.32
CA ILE A 185 -5.70 -13.80 -26.19
C ILE A 185 -5.19 -13.99 -27.64
N SER A 186 -3.92 -14.39 -27.79
CA SER A 186 -3.32 -14.60 -29.10
C SER A 186 -3.93 -15.77 -29.88
N ARG A 187 -4.34 -16.83 -29.18
CA ARG A 187 -5.03 -17.99 -29.81
C ARG A 187 -6.49 -17.70 -30.18
N HIS A 188 -7.10 -16.66 -29.56
CA HIS A 188 -8.50 -16.26 -29.79
C HIS A 188 -8.58 -14.96 -30.62
N ASN A 189 -7.73 -14.83 -31.65
CA ASN A 189 -7.73 -13.70 -32.58
C ASN A 189 -7.63 -12.31 -31.91
N TRP A 190 -6.87 -12.23 -30.81
CA TRP A 190 -6.66 -11.00 -30.03
C TRP A 190 -7.94 -10.46 -29.37
N SER A 191 -8.91 -11.34 -29.15
CA SER A 191 -10.07 -11.08 -28.32
C SER A 191 -9.80 -11.46 -26.86
N PRO A 192 -10.29 -10.69 -25.87
CA PRO A 192 -10.19 -11.06 -24.46
C PRO A 192 -11.13 -12.22 -24.09
N ASN A 193 -12.10 -12.55 -24.95
CA ASN A 193 -13.02 -13.68 -24.78
C ASN A 193 -13.24 -14.43 -26.08
N ASP A 194 -13.93 -15.57 -26.03
CA ASP A 194 -14.24 -16.43 -27.19
C ASP A 194 -15.69 -16.31 -27.68
N ASP A 195 -16.46 -15.35 -27.17
CA ASP A 195 -17.82 -15.08 -27.65
C ASP A 195 -17.77 -14.45 -29.04
N PRO A 196 -18.26 -15.17 -30.08
CA PRO A 196 -18.24 -14.65 -31.47
C PRO A 196 -19.15 -13.43 -31.65
N THR A 197 -20.04 -13.14 -30.72
CA THR A 197 -20.91 -11.97 -30.72
C THR A 197 -20.32 -10.78 -29.97
N SER A 198 -19.20 -10.99 -29.27
CA SER A 198 -18.52 -9.94 -28.50
C SER A 198 -18.02 -8.82 -29.40
N THR A 199 -18.31 -7.60 -29.00
CA THR A 199 -17.81 -6.36 -29.62
C THR A 199 -16.53 -5.84 -28.96
N PHE A 200 -16.00 -6.56 -27.97
CA PHE A 200 -14.81 -6.15 -27.23
C PHE A 200 -13.54 -6.38 -28.07
N VAL A 201 -13.09 -5.35 -28.74
CA VAL A 201 -11.87 -5.36 -29.53
C VAL A 201 -10.82 -4.51 -28.82
N LEU A 202 -9.63 -5.11 -28.60
CA LEU A 202 -8.48 -4.38 -28.06
C LEU A 202 -8.12 -3.21 -28.99
N ARG A 203 -7.94 -2.02 -28.41
CA ARG A 203 -7.42 -0.86 -29.12
C ARG A 203 -5.93 -1.04 -29.44
N PRO A 204 -5.37 -0.32 -30.41
CA PRO A 204 -3.95 -0.43 -30.76
C PRO A 204 -3.00 -0.20 -29.58
N GLU A 205 -3.25 0.81 -28.74
CA GLU A 205 -2.50 1.15 -27.53
C GLU A 205 -2.59 0.02 -26.49
N GLU A 206 -3.77 -0.52 -26.27
CA GLU A 206 -4.01 -1.63 -25.35
C GLU A 206 -3.27 -2.88 -25.81
N LEU A 207 -3.46 -3.28 -27.07
CA LEU A 207 -2.81 -4.46 -27.65
C LEU A 207 -1.29 -4.35 -27.61
N GLN A 208 -0.73 -3.20 -27.97
CA GLN A 208 0.72 -3.00 -27.94
C GLN A 208 1.24 -3.00 -26.48
N MET A 209 0.49 -2.43 -25.55
CA MET A 209 0.83 -2.49 -24.13
C MET A 209 0.88 -3.95 -23.63
N LEU A 210 -0.13 -4.76 -23.93
CA LEU A 210 -0.16 -6.18 -23.53
C LEU A 210 1.09 -6.93 -24.07
N LEU A 211 1.42 -6.71 -25.34
CA LEU A 211 2.58 -7.34 -25.98
C LEU A 211 3.90 -6.89 -25.34
N GLN A 212 4.07 -5.60 -25.07
CA GLN A 212 5.28 -5.08 -24.45
C GLN A 212 5.44 -5.56 -23.01
N VAL A 213 4.36 -5.55 -22.22
CA VAL A 213 4.37 -6.10 -20.84
C VAL A 213 4.73 -7.59 -20.87
N ALA A 214 4.13 -8.38 -21.76
CA ALA A 214 4.42 -9.80 -21.85
C ALA A 214 5.91 -10.08 -22.18
N ARG A 215 6.51 -9.29 -23.07
CA ARG A 215 7.94 -9.41 -23.41
C ARG A 215 8.86 -8.91 -22.30
N HIS A 216 8.46 -7.84 -21.62
CA HIS A 216 9.20 -7.29 -20.49
C HIS A 216 9.26 -8.26 -19.30
N VAL A 217 8.11 -8.84 -18.95
CA VAL A 217 7.98 -9.81 -17.86
C VAL A 217 8.64 -11.14 -18.19
N ASN A 218 8.50 -11.60 -19.44
CA ASN A 218 9.10 -12.84 -19.94
C ASN A 218 9.82 -12.59 -21.29
N PRO A 219 11.13 -12.30 -21.27
CA PRO A 219 11.91 -12.08 -22.49
C PRO A 219 11.93 -13.29 -23.47
N SER A 220 11.59 -14.49 -22.98
CA SER A 220 11.46 -15.68 -23.83
C SER A 220 10.08 -15.80 -24.50
N ASN A 221 9.17 -14.87 -24.24
CA ASN A 221 7.85 -14.86 -24.84
C ASN A 221 7.94 -14.51 -26.33
N THR A 222 7.56 -15.46 -27.20
CA THR A 222 7.63 -15.33 -28.67
C THR A 222 6.30 -14.90 -29.28
N VAL A 223 5.29 -14.58 -28.49
CA VAL A 223 3.97 -14.16 -29.02
C VAL A 223 4.15 -12.87 -29.82
N SER A 224 3.80 -12.94 -31.11
CA SER A 224 3.78 -11.81 -32.05
C SER A 224 2.37 -11.25 -32.14
N GLY A 225 2.25 -9.93 -32.29
CA GLY A 225 0.96 -9.27 -32.56
C GLY A 225 0.32 -9.73 -33.87
N PRO A 226 -0.93 -9.36 -34.13
CA PRO A 226 -1.60 -9.60 -35.40
C PRO A 226 -0.82 -8.95 -36.55
N PHE A 227 -1.01 -9.45 -37.79
CA PHE A 227 -0.27 -9.01 -38.97
C PHE A 227 -0.39 -7.50 -39.26
N LEU A 228 -1.56 -6.93 -38.94
CA LEU A 228 -1.84 -5.49 -39.08
C LEU A 228 -2.30 -4.96 -37.71
N VAL A 229 -1.46 -4.14 -37.09
CA VAL A 229 -1.83 -3.34 -35.91
C VAL A 229 -1.79 -1.87 -36.34
N PRO A 230 -2.89 -1.13 -36.26
CA PRO A 230 -2.87 0.31 -36.51
C PRO A 230 -1.86 1.01 -35.57
N PRO A 231 -1.33 2.17 -35.96
CA PRO A 231 -0.54 2.99 -35.06
C PRO A 231 -1.32 3.33 -33.78
N VAL A 232 -0.62 3.46 -32.66
CA VAL A 232 -1.21 3.73 -31.32
C VAL A 232 -2.01 5.04 -31.33
N ASP A 233 -1.53 6.06 -32.03
CA ASP A 233 -2.18 7.37 -32.14
C ASP A 233 -3.56 7.33 -32.82
N VAL A 234 -3.84 6.30 -33.62
CA VAL A 234 -5.15 6.11 -34.28
C VAL A 234 -6.20 5.70 -33.25
N GLY A 235 -5.90 4.77 -32.33
CA GLY A 235 -6.80 4.35 -31.26
C GLY A 235 -7.19 5.52 -30.38
N VAL A 236 -6.19 6.20 -29.84
CA VAL A 236 -6.36 7.39 -28.99
C VAL A 236 -7.11 8.52 -29.71
N SER A 237 -6.87 8.73 -31.03
CA SER A 237 -7.58 9.75 -31.80
C SER A 237 -9.08 9.45 -31.89
N VAL A 238 -9.47 8.19 -32.05
CA VAL A 238 -10.88 7.77 -32.03
C VAL A 238 -11.51 8.07 -30.66
N ASP A 239 -10.78 7.81 -29.60
CA ASP A 239 -11.29 8.03 -28.24
C ASP A 239 -11.44 9.53 -27.92
N VAL A 240 -10.52 10.38 -28.32
CA VAL A 240 -10.65 11.84 -28.18
C VAL A 240 -11.79 12.41 -29.02
N GLN A 241 -12.02 11.89 -30.24
CA GLN A 241 -13.08 12.39 -31.13
C GLN A 241 -14.49 11.93 -30.73
N SER A 242 -14.60 10.76 -30.09
CA SER A 242 -15.89 10.17 -29.76
C SER A 242 -16.15 10.16 -28.25
N ASN A 243 -16.08 11.28 -27.56
CA ASN A 243 -16.14 11.46 -26.11
C ASN A 243 -17.37 10.86 -25.37
N SER A 244 -18.07 9.90 -25.95
CA SER A 244 -19.31 9.30 -25.43
C SER A 244 -19.13 8.43 -24.17
N SER A 245 -17.90 8.04 -23.84
CA SER A 245 -17.60 7.18 -22.69
C SER A 245 -16.25 7.56 -22.11
N TYR A 246 -16.24 8.22 -20.97
CA TYR A 246 -15.04 8.78 -20.37
C TYR A 246 -14.05 7.72 -19.84
N PHE A 247 -14.54 6.54 -19.42
CA PHE A 247 -13.72 5.44 -18.88
C PHE A 247 -12.56 5.02 -19.81
N LYS A 248 -12.71 5.19 -21.11
CA LYS A 248 -11.68 4.84 -22.10
C LYS A 248 -10.39 5.65 -21.93
N PHE A 249 -10.46 6.89 -21.47
CA PHE A 249 -9.27 7.69 -21.17
C PHE A 249 -8.49 7.09 -19.99
N ASN A 250 -9.17 6.46 -19.03
CA ASN A 250 -8.49 5.72 -17.97
C ASN A 250 -7.69 4.52 -18.53
N LEU A 251 -8.23 3.82 -19.53
CA LEU A 251 -7.55 2.72 -20.22
C LEU A 251 -6.40 3.24 -21.08
N ASP A 252 -6.58 4.37 -21.78
CA ASP A 252 -5.50 5.04 -22.52
C ASP A 252 -4.32 5.38 -21.59
N TYR A 253 -4.59 5.99 -20.45
CA TYR A 253 -3.56 6.36 -19.49
C TYR A 253 -2.85 5.14 -18.87
N MET A 254 -3.57 4.07 -18.52
CA MET A 254 -2.97 2.81 -18.05
C MET A 254 -2.08 2.18 -19.12
N SER A 255 -2.55 2.17 -20.37
CA SER A 255 -1.82 1.58 -21.50
C SER A 255 -0.58 2.39 -21.86
N LEU A 256 -0.73 3.71 -22.06
CA LEU A 256 0.37 4.59 -22.47
C LEU A 256 1.42 4.75 -21.37
N TYR A 257 1.03 4.71 -20.09
CA TYR A 257 1.98 4.68 -18.99
C TYR A 257 2.96 3.51 -19.11
N ASN A 258 2.46 2.30 -19.31
CA ASN A 258 3.32 1.11 -19.48
C ASN A 258 4.08 1.14 -20.81
N LEU A 259 3.41 1.50 -21.92
CA LEU A 259 4.04 1.55 -23.23
C LEU A 259 5.25 2.48 -23.25
N ILE A 260 5.10 3.72 -22.78
CA ILE A 260 6.16 4.73 -22.84
C ILE A 260 7.30 4.37 -21.86
N ARG A 261 7.00 3.81 -20.69
CA ARG A 261 8.02 3.33 -19.77
C ARG A 261 8.84 2.18 -20.33
N LEU A 262 8.21 1.25 -21.05
CA LEU A 262 8.86 0.06 -21.59
C LEU A 262 9.45 0.31 -22.97
N GLN A 263 8.82 1.13 -23.78
CA GLN A 263 9.23 1.45 -25.15
C GLN A 263 8.93 2.91 -25.48
N ASN A 264 9.82 3.81 -25.11
CA ASN A 264 9.71 5.22 -25.43
C ASN A 264 10.05 5.47 -26.91
N ASN A 265 9.03 5.63 -27.75
CA ASN A 265 9.15 5.96 -29.16
C ASN A 265 8.24 7.14 -29.53
N SER A 266 8.43 7.72 -30.73
CA SER A 266 7.69 8.89 -31.22
C SER A 266 6.18 8.65 -31.30
N ASP A 267 5.76 7.46 -31.74
CA ASP A 267 4.34 7.14 -31.94
C ASP A 267 3.59 7.08 -30.61
N ASN A 268 4.17 6.44 -29.59
CA ASN A 268 3.61 6.38 -28.24
C ASN A 268 3.56 7.78 -27.60
N GLN A 269 4.60 8.59 -27.80
CA GLN A 269 4.65 9.98 -27.32
C GLN A 269 3.61 10.87 -28.03
N GLU A 270 3.40 10.69 -29.33
CA GLU A 270 2.39 11.44 -30.05
C GLU A 270 0.97 11.07 -29.60
N ALA A 271 0.70 9.79 -29.41
CA ALA A 271 -0.55 9.30 -28.87
C ALA A 271 -0.83 9.88 -27.47
N TYR A 272 0.19 9.87 -26.60
CA TYR A 272 0.08 10.45 -25.26
C TYR A 272 -0.24 11.96 -25.31
N LYS A 273 0.46 12.73 -26.13
CA LYS A 273 0.20 14.17 -26.29
C LYS A 273 -1.22 14.47 -26.76
N LYS A 274 -1.81 13.62 -27.59
CA LYS A 274 -3.20 13.79 -28.06
C LYS A 274 -4.20 13.62 -26.90
N VAL A 275 -4.12 12.53 -26.14
CA VAL A 275 -5.04 12.31 -25.01
C VAL A 275 -4.80 13.33 -23.91
N HIS A 276 -3.53 13.64 -23.59
CA HIS A 276 -3.19 14.64 -22.59
C HIS A 276 -3.72 16.04 -22.96
N SER A 277 -3.56 16.47 -24.21
CA SER A 277 -4.08 17.78 -24.66
C SER A 277 -5.60 17.90 -24.51
N TYR A 278 -6.33 16.79 -24.60
CA TYR A 278 -7.78 16.77 -24.40
C TYR A 278 -8.15 16.78 -22.90
N THR A 279 -7.42 16.03 -22.07
CA THR A 279 -7.79 15.75 -20.67
C THR A 279 -7.11 16.63 -19.64
N ALA A 280 -6.08 17.42 -20.02
CA ALA A 280 -5.23 18.16 -19.09
C ALA A 280 -5.98 19.15 -18.16
N SER A 281 -7.16 19.65 -18.57
CA SER A 281 -7.98 20.54 -17.74
C SER A 281 -9.09 19.83 -16.97
N HIS A 282 -9.14 18.50 -16.99
CA HIS A 282 -10.24 17.72 -16.45
C HIS A 282 -10.14 17.47 -14.93
N GLN A 283 -9.08 17.95 -14.28
CA GLN A 283 -8.86 17.80 -12.84
C GLN A 283 -8.92 16.31 -12.42
N ASN A 284 -7.93 15.55 -12.87
CA ASN A 284 -7.84 14.11 -12.67
C ASN A 284 -6.48 13.73 -12.07
N ALA A 285 -6.43 13.44 -10.77
CA ALA A 285 -5.20 13.15 -10.07
C ALA A 285 -4.45 11.92 -10.62
N PHE A 286 -5.15 10.92 -11.17
CA PHE A 286 -4.48 9.77 -11.79
C PHE A 286 -3.78 10.18 -13.09
N PHE A 287 -4.43 11.00 -13.93
CA PHE A 287 -3.80 11.49 -15.16
C PHE A 287 -2.60 12.39 -14.87
N ASP A 288 -2.70 13.24 -13.85
CA ASP A 288 -1.61 14.12 -13.42
C ASP A 288 -0.36 13.35 -12.99
N VAL A 289 -0.52 12.26 -12.22
CA VAL A 289 0.65 11.47 -11.78
C VAL A 289 1.22 10.62 -12.91
N VAL A 290 0.42 10.21 -13.89
CA VAL A 290 0.92 9.58 -15.11
C VAL A 290 1.69 10.60 -15.95
N ASP A 291 1.18 11.83 -16.09
CA ASP A 291 1.91 12.90 -16.77
C ASP A 291 3.24 13.24 -16.05
N ARG A 292 3.23 13.27 -14.71
CA ARG A 292 4.47 13.39 -13.92
C ARG A 292 5.48 12.28 -14.24
N ALA A 293 5.00 11.06 -14.39
CA ALA A 293 5.85 9.90 -14.69
C ALA A 293 6.47 9.96 -16.10
N LEU A 294 5.72 10.48 -17.07
CA LEU A 294 6.10 10.46 -18.48
C LEU A 294 6.82 11.75 -18.93
N GLU A 295 6.37 12.92 -18.46
CA GLU A 295 6.88 14.23 -18.89
C GLU A 295 7.81 14.89 -17.84
N GLY A 296 7.90 14.33 -16.63
CA GLY A 296 8.75 14.85 -15.56
C GLY A 296 8.09 15.95 -14.71
N PRO A 297 8.87 16.69 -13.88
CA PRO A 297 8.35 17.66 -12.92
C PRO A 297 7.61 18.84 -13.55
N ASN A 298 6.43 19.16 -12.98
CA ASN A 298 5.64 20.34 -13.31
C ASN A 298 4.94 20.83 -12.04
N ALA A 299 5.45 21.90 -11.42
CA ALA A 299 5.00 22.35 -10.12
C ALA A 299 3.50 22.70 -10.03
N PRO A 300 2.85 23.37 -11.03
CA PRO A 300 1.41 23.58 -11.01
C PRO A 300 0.60 22.27 -10.99
N ARG A 301 0.91 21.33 -11.87
CA ARG A 301 0.23 20.03 -11.95
C ARG A 301 0.48 19.18 -10.69
N ASP A 302 1.72 19.18 -10.18
CA ASP A 302 2.08 18.45 -8.97
C ASP A 302 1.27 18.98 -7.76
N ALA A 303 1.09 20.31 -7.67
CA ALA A 303 0.26 20.94 -6.65
C ALA A 303 -1.24 20.62 -6.85
N GLU A 304 -1.73 20.58 -8.10
CA GLU A 304 -3.10 20.18 -8.43
C GLU A 304 -3.37 18.74 -7.97
N THR A 305 -2.46 17.80 -8.24
CA THR A 305 -2.58 16.41 -7.78
C THR A 305 -2.83 16.33 -6.28
N GLY A 306 -2.03 17.03 -5.47
CA GLY A 306 -2.21 17.09 -4.01
C GLY A 306 -3.59 17.62 -3.62
N MET A 307 -3.99 18.75 -4.21
CA MET A 307 -5.30 19.37 -3.99
C MET A 307 -6.46 18.43 -4.36
N LEU A 308 -6.37 17.71 -5.47
CA LEU A 308 -7.42 16.79 -5.91
C LEU A 308 -7.59 15.60 -4.97
N LEU A 309 -6.50 15.11 -4.38
CA LEU A 309 -6.52 14.06 -3.36
C LEU A 309 -7.10 14.58 -2.04
N ASP A 310 -6.76 15.80 -1.61
CA ASP A 310 -7.39 16.44 -0.44
C ASP A 310 -8.91 16.59 -0.64
N GLN A 311 -9.33 16.96 -1.82
CA GLN A 311 -10.75 17.06 -2.20
C GLN A 311 -11.44 15.70 -2.23
N TRP A 312 -10.73 14.64 -2.62
CA TRP A 312 -11.28 13.29 -2.60
C TRP A 312 -11.71 12.85 -1.20
N LEU A 313 -10.93 13.18 -0.17
CA LEU A 313 -11.25 12.87 1.23
C LEU A 313 -12.52 13.54 1.75
N GLN A 314 -12.99 14.58 1.08
CA GLN A 314 -14.24 15.29 1.42
C GLN A 314 -15.48 14.64 0.78
N ARG A 315 -15.31 13.65 -0.10
CA ARG A 315 -16.42 12.95 -0.75
C ARG A 315 -17.14 12.02 0.23
N PRO A 316 -18.44 11.77 0.01
CA PRO A 316 -19.13 10.72 0.75
C PRO A 316 -18.52 9.35 0.45
N LYS A 317 -18.34 8.52 1.48
CA LYS A 317 -17.80 7.15 1.33
C LYS A 317 -18.75 6.23 0.55
N ARG A 318 -20.05 6.51 0.63
CA ARG A 318 -21.12 5.77 -0.06
C ARG A 318 -21.70 6.60 -1.18
N ASP A 319 -22.58 6.06 -1.94
CA ASP A 319 -23.11 6.54 -3.22
C ASP A 319 -24.46 7.27 -3.15
N PRO A 320 -24.68 8.35 -2.33
CA PRO A 320 -25.92 9.08 -2.35
C PRO A 320 -26.17 9.68 -3.74
N TYR A 321 -27.43 9.74 -4.16
CA TYR A 321 -27.78 10.41 -5.40
C TYR A 321 -27.51 11.93 -5.27
N VAL A 322 -26.83 12.47 -6.26
CA VAL A 322 -26.48 13.90 -6.37
C VAL A 322 -27.05 14.44 -7.69
N ASP A 323 -27.70 15.61 -7.64
CA ASP A 323 -28.16 16.35 -8.80
C ASP A 323 -27.70 17.82 -8.71
N LEU A 324 -26.76 18.20 -9.56
CA LEU A 324 -26.15 19.52 -9.63
C LEU A 324 -26.72 20.39 -10.75
N THR A 325 -27.71 19.92 -11.51
CA THR A 325 -28.26 20.61 -12.70
C THR A 325 -28.80 21.99 -12.40
N LYS A 326 -29.17 22.27 -11.14
CA LYS A 326 -29.69 23.56 -10.68
C LYS A 326 -28.67 24.44 -9.96
N THR A 327 -27.50 23.92 -9.65
CA THR A 327 -26.48 24.58 -8.77
C THR A 327 -25.17 24.86 -9.50
N VAL A 328 -24.91 24.17 -10.60
CA VAL A 328 -23.70 24.32 -11.41
C VAL A 328 -24.08 24.96 -12.76
N GLN A 329 -23.23 25.82 -13.30
CA GLN A 329 -23.41 26.41 -14.62
C GLN A 329 -23.34 25.32 -15.70
N VAL A 330 -24.38 25.26 -16.54
CA VAL A 330 -24.54 24.21 -17.56
C VAL A 330 -24.16 24.74 -18.94
N CYS A 331 -23.38 23.94 -19.68
CA CYS A 331 -23.04 24.10 -21.09
C CYS A 331 -23.63 22.93 -21.88
N GLY A 332 -24.83 23.13 -22.43
CA GLY A 332 -25.59 22.03 -23.04
C GLY A 332 -26.17 21.10 -21.97
N SER A 333 -25.73 19.84 -21.92
CA SER A 333 -26.11 18.83 -20.92
C SER A 333 -25.07 18.62 -19.83
N GLU A 334 -23.94 19.29 -19.91
CA GLU A 334 -22.76 19.10 -19.04
C GLU A 334 -22.41 20.40 -18.32
N ALA A 335 -21.57 20.31 -17.27
CA ALA A 335 -21.04 21.50 -16.63
C ALA A 335 -20.06 22.24 -17.55
N CYS A 336 -20.02 23.58 -17.45
CA CYS A 336 -19.12 24.40 -18.26
C CYS A 336 -17.65 24.29 -17.88
N GLN A 337 -17.37 23.79 -16.69
CA GLN A 337 -16.05 23.49 -16.15
C GLN A 337 -16.13 22.15 -15.39
N PRO A 338 -15.03 21.46 -15.20
CA PRO A 338 -15.03 20.25 -14.38
C PRO A 338 -15.68 20.51 -13.02
N VAL A 339 -16.63 19.67 -12.65
CA VAL A 339 -17.27 19.74 -11.33
C VAL A 339 -16.20 19.54 -10.26
N PRO A 340 -16.12 20.36 -9.20
CA PRO A 340 -15.18 20.16 -8.11
C PRO A 340 -15.30 18.75 -7.50
N VAL A 341 -14.19 18.09 -7.26
CA VAL A 341 -14.15 16.68 -6.83
C VAL A 341 -15.10 16.35 -5.67
N PRO A 342 -15.24 17.18 -4.59
CA PRO A 342 -16.16 16.89 -3.51
C PRO A 342 -17.64 16.86 -3.90
N LEU A 343 -17.99 17.51 -5.01
CA LEU A 343 -19.37 17.64 -5.50
C LEU A 343 -19.69 16.65 -6.62
N ARG A 344 -18.69 15.99 -7.22
CA ARG A 344 -18.91 15.02 -8.31
C ARG A 344 -19.84 13.90 -7.86
N PRO A 345 -20.82 13.50 -8.69
CA PRO A 345 -21.66 12.35 -8.38
C PRO A 345 -20.82 11.14 -7.99
N PRO A 346 -21.17 10.44 -6.90
CA PRO A 346 -20.43 9.25 -6.48
C PRO A 346 -20.44 8.15 -7.54
N THR A 347 -19.32 7.43 -7.61
CA THR A 347 -19.09 6.37 -8.59
C THR A 347 -18.09 5.36 -8.02
N ASP A 348 -17.88 4.25 -8.71
CA ASP A 348 -16.94 3.18 -8.37
C ASP A 348 -15.47 3.65 -8.40
N PHE A 349 -15.06 4.26 -9.50
CA PHE A 349 -13.72 4.81 -9.67
C PHE A 349 -13.83 6.21 -10.27
N LEU A 350 -13.54 7.22 -9.44
CA LEU A 350 -13.77 8.63 -9.79
C LEU A 350 -13.05 9.03 -11.09
N TRP A 351 -11.80 8.58 -11.27
CA TRP A 351 -10.96 9.04 -12.37
C TRP A 351 -11.30 8.46 -13.73
N GLN A 352 -12.22 7.47 -13.78
CA GLN A 352 -12.77 6.97 -15.05
C GLN A 352 -14.12 7.57 -15.41
N ARG A 353 -14.68 8.45 -14.59
CA ARG A 353 -15.99 9.08 -14.84
C ARG A 353 -15.83 10.50 -15.34
N ASP A 354 -16.80 10.90 -16.18
CA ASP A 354 -16.84 12.22 -16.78
C ASP A 354 -16.88 13.31 -15.69
N PRO A 355 -15.85 14.19 -15.62
CA PRO A 355 -15.80 15.24 -14.62
C PRO A 355 -16.84 16.35 -14.85
N PHE A 356 -17.53 16.38 -15.99
CA PHE A 356 -18.58 17.33 -16.32
C PHE A 356 -19.99 16.80 -16.00
N GLN A 357 -20.11 15.56 -15.54
CA GLN A 357 -21.37 14.93 -15.20
C GLN A 357 -22.07 15.63 -14.03
N LEU A 358 -23.36 16.02 -14.21
CA LEU A 358 -24.11 16.82 -13.25
C LEU A 358 -24.99 15.98 -12.30
N ALA A 359 -25.33 14.76 -12.66
CA ALA A 359 -26.22 13.92 -11.85
C ALA A 359 -25.77 12.46 -11.85
N GLY A 360 -25.95 11.79 -10.72
CA GLY A 360 -25.60 10.38 -10.56
C GLY A 360 -25.50 9.97 -9.10
N GLY A 361 -24.99 8.76 -8.85
CA GLY A 361 -24.99 8.12 -7.55
C GLY A 361 -26.13 7.10 -7.42
N GLY A 362 -26.31 6.57 -6.22
CA GLY A 362 -27.26 5.51 -5.92
C GLY A 362 -28.12 5.83 -4.69
N PHE A 363 -28.35 4.80 -3.87
CA PHE A 363 -29.19 4.91 -2.67
C PHE A 363 -28.40 5.24 -1.39
N GLY A 364 -27.10 5.51 -1.48
CA GLY A 364 -26.21 5.71 -0.33
C GLY A 364 -25.84 4.40 0.37
N THR A 365 -26.00 3.27 -0.29
CA THR A 365 -25.78 1.94 0.30
C THR A 365 -24.56 1.23 -0.26
N VAL A 366 -23.98 1.66 -1.38
CA VAL A 366 -22.77 1.08 -1.96
C VAL A 366 -21.56 1.92 -1.54
N GLU A 367 -20.52 1.26 -1.03
CA GLU A 367 -19.25 1.89 -0.68
C GLU A 367 -18.21 1.60 -1.76
N GLY A 368 -17.59 2.64 -2.32
CA GLY A 368 -16.51 2.48 -3.29
C GLY A 368 -15.19 2.11 -2.60
N ALA A 369 -14.36 1.32 -3.26
CA ALA A 369 -13.13 0.76 -2.67
C ALA A 369 -12.07 1.83 -2.32
N GLY A 370 -12.06 3.00 -2.97
CA GLY A 370 -11.08 4.06 -2.74
C GLY A 370 -9.73 3.82 -3.42
N ILE A 371 -9.68 2.92 -4.40
CA ILE A 371 -8.49 2.70 -5.25
C ILE A 371 -8.14 3.99 -6.01
N ASP A 372 -9.15 4.78 -6.37
CA ASP A 372 -9.04 6.11 -6.99
C ASP A 372 -8.35 7.16 -6.10
N TYR A 373 -8.21 6.91 -4.81
CA TYR A 373 -7.34 7.67 -3.93
C TYR A 373 -5.93 7.04 -3.82
N ILE A 374 -5.85 5.75 -3.46
CA ILE A 374 -4.56 5.13 -3.11
C ILE A 374 -3.65 4.93 -4.31
N LEU A 375 -4.19 4.70 -5.51
CA LEU A 375 -3.37 4.54 -6.72
C LEU A 375 -2.62 5.84 -7.07
N PRO A 376 -3.27 6.99 -7.32
CA PRO A 376 -2.55 8.23 -7.58
C PRO A 376 -1.75 8.72 -6.35
N TYR A 377 -2.18 8.43 -5.11
CA TYR A 377 -1.40 8.76 -3.92
C TYR A 377 -0.03 8.05 -3.92
N TRP A 378 0.00 6.72 -4.05
CA TRP A 378 1.26 5.97 -3.99
C TRP A 378 2.13 6.16 -5.23
N MET A 379 1.53 6.37 -6.41
CA MET A 379 2.26 6.82 -7.60
C MET A 379 2.87 8.21 -7.35
N GLY A 380 2.10 9.16 -6.81
CA GLY A 380 2.56 10.50 -6.46
C GLY A 380 3.71 10.49 -5.45
N ARG A 381 3.66 9.60 -4.44
CA ARG A 381 4.76 9.35 -3.50
C ARG A 381 6.02 8.84 -4.21
N TYR A 382 5.85 7.89 -5.12
CA TYR A 382 6.97 7.30 -5.86
C TYR A 382 7.64 8.31 -6.80
N TYR A 383 6.85 9.14 -7.49
CA TYR A 383 7.36 10.14 -8.43
C TYR A 383 7.70 11.49 -7.78
N GLY A 384 7.59 11.63 -6.46
CA GLY A 384 7.94 12.84 -5.72
C GLY A 384 6.99 14.02 -5.95
N VAL A 385 5.72 13.74 -6.24
CA VAL A 385 4.61 14.72 -6.30
C VAL A 385 4.06 14.98 -4.91
N ILE A 386 3.86 13.91 -4.16
CA ILE A 386 3.32 13.94 -2.80
C ILE A 386 4.47 13.71 -1.85
N ASP A 387 4.75 14.69 -1.02
CA ASP A 387 5.68 14.54 0.09
C ASP A 387 5.11 13.50 1.06
N GLY A 388 5.95 12.53 1.43
CA GLY A 388 5.56 11.49 2.38
C GLY A 388 5.27 12.00 3.77
N GLY A 389 5.36 13.29 3.98
CA GLY A 389 5.44 13.90 5.28
C GLY A 389 6.63 13.32 6.06
N ALA A 390 7.36 14.14 6.79
CA ALA A 390 8.34 13.59 7.70
C ALA A 390 7.59 12.75 8.74
N ARG A 391 8.03 11.51 8.98
CA ARG A 391 7.43 10.59 9.95
C ARG A 391 8.44 10.09 10.96
N VAL A 392 7.98 9.83 12.17
CA VAL A 392 8.77 9.16 13.20
C VAL A 392 8.16 7.80 13.52
N GLN A 393 9.00 6.79 13.64
CA GLN A 393 8.63 5.42 13.96
C GLN A 393 9.74 4.71 14.73
N SER A 394 9.49 3.50 15.22
CA SER A 394 10.55 2.66 15.79
C SER A 394 11.64 2.40 14.74
N ALA A 395 12.89 2.33 15.19
CA ALA A 395 14.02 1.98 14.32
C ALA A 395 14.05 0.49 13.96
N ALA A 396 13.32 -0.36 14.68
CA ALA A 396 13.31 -1.82 14.46
C ALA A 396 12.27 -2.24 13.39
N ALA A 397 11.13 -1.55 13.32
CA ALA A 397 10.03 -1.86 12.39
C ALA A 397 9.12 -0.65 12.24
N PRO A 398 8.31 -0.56 11.15
CA PRO A 398 7.21 0.37 11.06
C PRO A 398 6.30 0.26 12.29
N SER A 399 5.94 1.40 12.90
CA SER A 399 5.14 1.43 14.12
C SER A 399 4.26 2.67 14.14
N SER A 400 3.15 2.60 14.87
CA SER A 400 2.21 3.73 15.07
C SER A 400 2.72 4.78 16.06
N GLY A 401 3.90 4.59 16.65
CA GLY A 401 4.50 5.50 17.61
C GLY A 401 5.87 5.03 18.08
N VAL A 402 6.40 5.72 19.08
CA VAL A 402 7.68 5.42 19.75
C VAL A 402 7.49 5.40 21.27
N ALA A 403 8.48 4.93 22.02
CA ALA A 403 8.46 4.95 23.49
C ALA A 403 9.66 5.72 24.04
N PRO A 404 9.60 6.25 25.28
CA PRO A 404 10.76 6.83 25.94
C PRO A 404 11.93 5.82 25.98
N ASP A 405 13.16 6.32 25.84
CA ASP A 405 14.39 5.51 25.79
C ASP A 405 14.45 4.47 24.66
N SER A 406 13.56 4.53 23.66
CA SER A 406 13.58 3.64 22.51
C SER A 406 14.43 4.18 21.36
N LEU A 407 14.91 3.28 20.51
CA LEU A 407 15.49 3.63 19.22
C LEU A 407 14.38 4.03 18.25
N ALA A 408 14.50 5.21 17.66
CA ALA A 408 13.56 5.75 16.70
C ALA A 408 14.27 6.19 15.41
N SER A 409 13.54 6.13 14.31
CA SER A 409 13.92 6.69 13.02
C SER A 409 12.92 7.77 12.60
N LEU A 410 13.44 8.93 12.21
CA LEU A 410 12.69 9.99 11.57
C LEU A 410 13.06 9.97 10.08
N PHE A 411 12.06 9.81 9.22
CA PHE A 411 12.20 9.83 7.77
C PHE A 411 11.60 11.14 7.22
N GLY A 412 12.17 11.67 6.17
CA GLY A 412 11.70 12.90 5.53
C GLY A 412 12.65 13.33 4.41
N ALA A 413 12.40 14.49 3.83
CA ALA A 413 13.31 15.11 2.85
C ALA A 413 14.10 16.27 3.49
N ASN A 414 15.35 16.46 3.05
CA ASN A 414 16.20 17.58 3.50
C ASN A 414 16.43 17.67 5.03
N LEU A 415 16.41 16.52 5.72
CA LEU A 415 16.57 16.45 7.17
C LEU A 415 17.97 16.85 7.63
N ALA A 416 18.98 16.61 6.80
CA ALA A 416 20.37 16.96 7.07
C ALA A 416 21.08 17.44 5.79
N PRO A 417 22.17 18.24 5.89
CA PRO A 417 22.94 18.70 4.73
C PRO A 417 23.79 17.58 4.13
N GLY A 418 24.04 16.51 4.88
CA GLY A 418 24.88 15.38 4.49
C GLY A 418 24.69 14.20 5.45
N THR A 419 25.53 13.19 5.31
CA THR A 419 25.50 11.99 6.15
C THR A 419 26.56 12.07 7.24
N ALA A 420 26.17 11.79 8.50
CA ALA A 420 27.08 11.65 9.63
C ALA A 420 26.59 10.57 10.60
N GLN A 421 27.53 9.92 11.29
CA GLN A 421 27.26 8.88 12.28
C GLN A 421 28.02 9.20 13.59
N ALA A 422 27.35 8.96 14.73
CA ALA A 422 27.96 9.15 16.03
C ALA A 422 29.05 8.08 16.28
N THR A 423 30.18 8.53 16.79
CA THR A 423 31.34 7.68 17.13
C THR A 423 31.67 7.71 18.62
N SER A 424 30.97 8.54 19.41
CA SER A 424 31.21 8.73 20.84
C SER A 424 30.08 8.19 21.71
N GLN A 425 30.40 7.84 22.93
CA GLN A 425 29.46 7.62 24.03
C GLN A 425 29.82 8.60 25.17
N PRO A 426 28.84 9.29 25.77
CA PRO A 426 27.41 9.27 25.42
C PRO A 426 27.15 9.83 24.02
N LEU A 427 26.01 9.42 23.43
CA LEU A 427 25.58 9.91 22.10
C LEU A 427 25.42 11.43 22.08
N PRO A 428 25.86 12.11 21.00
CA PRO A 428 25.72 13.55 20.88
C PRO A 428 24.27 13.98 20.67
N ILE A 429 23.90 15.15 21.17
CA ILE A 429 22.60 15.80 20.90
C ILE A 429 22.63 16.67 19.63
N GLN A 430 23.80 16.84 19.02
CA GLN A 430 23.98 17.49 17.73
C GLN A 430 24.93 16.64 16.88
N LEU A 431 24.55 16.34 15.63
CA LEU A 431 25.35 15.51 14.72
C LEU A 431 25.22 16.06 13.29
N GLY A 432 26.36 16.29 12.61
CA GLY A 432 26.34 16.80 11.23
C GLY A 432 25.63 18.16 11.07
N GLY A 433 25.61 18.99 12.13
CA GLY A 433 24.87 20.26 12.13
C GLY A 433 23.38 20.16 12.45
N VAL A 434 22.87 18.94 12.72
CA VAL A 434 21.46 18.67 12.97
C VAL A 434 21.21 18.45 14.46
N THR A 435 20.07 18.92 14.95
CA THR A 435 19.50 18.59 16.26
C THR A 435 18.07 18.10 16.11
N VAL A 436 17.60 17.21 17.01
CA VAL A 436 16.20 16.80 17.11
C VAL A 436 15.70 17.14 18.51
N THR A 437 14.68 17.98 18.60
CA THR A 437 14.02 18.34 19.85
C THR A 437 12.65 17.66 19.90
N VAL A 438 12.36 16.94 20.97
CA VAL A 438 11.05 16.32 21.22
C VAL A 438 10.27 17.21 22.19
N THR A 439 9.13 17.71 21.74
CA THR A 439 8.14 18.42 22.58
C THR A 439 6.99 17.47 22.87
N ASP A 440 6.81 17.07 24.12
CA ASP A 440 5.81 16.08 24.53
C ASP A 440 4.40 16.69 24.73
N ALA A 441 3.43 15.85 25.06
CA ALA A 441 2.04 16.22 25.28
C ALA A 441 1.84 17.27 26.41
N THR A 442 2.82 17.43 27.32
CA THR A 442 2.81 18.44 28.39
C THR A 442 3.46 19.76 27.96
N GLY A 443 4.06 19.81 26.77
CA GLY A 443 4.84 20.94 26.26
C GLY A 443 6.31 20.94 26.73
N ALA A 444 6.76 19.91 27.44
CA ALA A 444 8.16 19.80 27.85
C ALA A 444 9.06 19.45 26.66
N GLN A 445 10.19 20.13 26.55
CA GLN A 445 11.14 19.95 25.44
C GLN A 445 12.40 19.24 25.91
N ARG A 446 12.88 18.29 25.09
CA ARG A 446 14.12 17.52 25.32
C ARG A 446 14.83 17.28 24.02
N ASN A 447 16.17 17.46 24.01
CA ASN A 447 16.99 17.12 22.86
C ASN A 447 17.25 15.62 22.82
N ALA A 448 17.08 15.02 21.64
CA ALA A 448 17.30 13.61 21.42
C ALA A 448 18.78 13.30 21.17
N PRO A 449 19.35 12.26 21.79
CA PRO A 449 20.66 11.73 21.44
C PRO A 449 20.63 11.14 20.03
N LEU A 450 21.55 11.57 19.14
CA LEU A 450 21.59 11.21 17.73
C LEU A 450 22.60 10.08 17.47
N ILE A 451 22.21 9.15 16.60
CA ILE A 451 23.03 8.00 16.17
C ILE A 451 23.50 8.21 14.73
N TYR A 452 22.60 8.63 13.85
CA TYR A 452 22.84 8.77 12.42
C TYR A 452 21.97 9.89 11.85
N VAL A 453 22.53 10.66 10.94
CA VAL A 453 21.80 11.68 10.18
C VAL A 453 22.15 11.58 8.70
N SER A 454 21.16 11.79 7.85
CA SER A 454 21.28 11.90 6.40
C SER A 454 20.17 12.81 5.86
N PRO A 455 20.20 13.22 4.59
CA PRO A 455 19.12 14.01 3.99
C PRO A 455 17.74 13.37 4.07
N GLY A 456 17.67 12.02 4.12
CA GLY A 456 16.41 11.25 4.12
C GLY A 456 16.06 10.58 5.45
N GLN A 457 16.99 10.51 6.41
CA GLN A 457 16.79 9.72 7.64
C GLN A 457 17.63 10.26 8.81
N ILE A 458 17.02 10.27 10.00
CA ILE A 458 17.71 10.51 11.27
C ILE A 458 17.37 9.34 12.21
N ASN A 459 18.40 8.66 12.77
CA ASN A 459 18.24 7.67 13.83
C ASN A 459 18.66 8.29 15.16
N PHE A 460 17.83 8.14 16.17
CA PHE A 460 18.02 8.76 17.47
C PHE A 460 17.43 7.91 18.60
N VAL A 461 17.76 8.26 19.83
CA VAL A 461 17.10 7.71 21.02
C VAL A 461 16.03 8.71 21.47
N VAL A 462 14.79 8.25 21.64
CA VAL A 462 13.74 9.08 22.23
C VAL A 462 14.16 9.44 23.65
N PRO A 463 14.18 10.72 24.04
CA PRO A 463 14.65 11.10 25.36
C PRO A 463 13.87 10.44 26.50
N ASP A 464 14.54 10.17 27.61
CA ASP A 464 13.91 9.72 28.85
C ASP A 464 12.89 10.75 29.37
N GLY A 465 11.84 10.26 30.01
CA GLY A 465 10.82 11.08 30.66
C GLY A 465 9.95 11.90 29.70
N VAL A 466 9.91 11.57 28.41
CA VAL A 466 8.93 12.11 27.47
C VAL A 466 7.54 11.58 27.83
N ALA A 467 6.58 12.48 28.04
CA ALA A 467 5.22 12.11 28.41
C ALA A 467 4.50 11.41 27.23
N ALA A 468 3.70 10.39 27.56
CA ALA A 468 2.86 9.71 26.57
C ALA A 468 1.78 10.63 26.01
N GLY A 469 1.46 10.47 24.74
CA GLY A 469 0.49 11.26 23.98
C GLY A 469 1.07 11.77 22.67
N SER A 470 0.40 12.75 22.07
CA SER A 470 0.90 13.44 20.87
C SER A 470 2.19 14.18 21.20
N ALA A 471 3.19 14.05 20.35
CA ALA A 471 4.47 14.72 20.49
C ALA A 471 4.90 15.35 19.17
N THR A 472 5.69 16.42 19.26
CA THR A 472 6.27 17.12 18.13
C THR A 472 7.76 16.88 18.12
N PHE A 473 8.28 16.36 17.00
CA PHE A 473 9.70 16.15 16.76
C PHE A 473 10.19 17.26 15.84
N THR A 474 11.00 18.18 16.37
CA THR A 474 11.52 19.31 15.61
C THR A 474 12.96 19.04 15.21
N VAL A 475 13.21 18.94 13.92
CA VAL A 475 14.53 18.81 13.31
C VAL A 475 15.02 20.22 12.97
N ALA A 476 16.12 20.66 13.53
CA ALA A 476 16.80 21.87 13.13
C ALA A 476 18.10 21.52 12.36
N ASN A 477 18.22 22.08 11.16
CA ASN A 477 19.32 21.87 10.23
C ASN A 477 19.83 23.24 9.75
N GLY A 478 20.82 23.79 10.44
CA GLY A 478 21.25 25.17 10.23
C GLY A 478 20.13 26.18 10.54
N SER A 479 19.72 26.96 9.52
CA SER A 479 18.60 27.91 9.64
C SER A 479 17.23 27.29 9.30
N ALA A 480 17.19 26.06 8.77
CA ALA A 480 15.96 25.36 8.42
C ALA A 480 15.44 24.57 9.62
N THR A 481 14.13 24.59 9.80
CA THR A 481 13.44 23.81 10.83
C THR A 481 12.29 23.04 10.20
N GLN A 482 12.22 21.74 10.49
CA GLN A 482 11.14 20.87 10.07
C GLN A 482 10.49 20.22 11.28
N THR A 483 9.17 20.19 11.29
CA THR A 483 8.38 19.67 12.42
C THR A 483 7.61 18.42 11.98
N VAL A 484 7.69 17.37 12.80
CA VAL A 484 7.04 16.08 12.57
C VAL A 484 6.17 15.75 13.75
N MET A 485 4.90 15.47 13.50
CA MET A 485 3.99 14.97 14.52
C MET A 485 4.16 13.46 14.69
N GLY A 486 4.11 12.99 15.93
CA GLY A 486 4.16 11.57 16.26
C GLY A 486 3.44 11.26 17.57
N VAL A 487 3.37 9.99 17.92
CA VAL A 487 2.76 9.52 19.16
C VAL A 487 3.83 8.86 20.03
N VAL A 488 3.89 9.25 21.29
CA VAL A 488 4.69 8.58 22.31
C VAL A 488 3.78 7.70 23.15
N GLN A 489 4.13 6.43 23.29
CA GLN A 489 3.42 5.46 24.14
C GLN A 489 4.33 5.05 25.31
N PRO A 490 3.78 4.63 26.45
CA PRO A 490 4.60 4.15 27.58
C PRO A 490 5.54 3.01 27.17
N VAL A 491 5.02 2.09 26.34
CA VAL A 491 5.77 1.03 25.68
C VAL A 491 5.35 0.93 24.23
N MET A 492 6.30 0.63 23.34
CA MET A 492 6.07 0.38 21.91
C MET A 492 7.03 -0.73 21.47
N PRO A 493 6.75 -1.99 21.86
CA PRO A 493 7.66 -3.09 21.63
C PRO A 493 7.83 -3.35 20.13
N THR A 494 9.06 -3.39 19.67
CA THR A 494 9.42 -3.81 18.32
C THR A 494 10.69 -4.63 18.35
N LEU A 495 10.75 -5.69 17.52
CA LEU A 495 11.89 -6.61 17.40
C LEU A 495 12.67 -6.30 16.14
N PHE A 496 13.99 -6.31 16.23
CA PHE A 496 14.87 -6.18 15.08
C PHE A 496 14.89 -7.47 14.26
N ALA A 497 14.85 -7.32 12.95
CA ALA A 497 15.10 -8.39 11.99
C ALA A 497 16.43 -8.16 11.26
N MET A 498 17.10 -9.23 10.87
CA MET A 498 18.41 -9.17 10.20
C MET A 498 18.39 -8.55 8.81
N ASN A 499 17.20 -8.46 8.18
CA ASN A 499 17.02 -7.80 6.89
C ASN A 499 16.78 -6.27 7.00
N GLY A 500 16.65 -5.74 8.23
CA GLY A 500 16.37 -4.31 8.48
C GLY A 500 14.95 -3.84 8.13
N ALA A 501 14.06 -4.72 7.66
CA ALA A 501 12.69 -4.36 7.23
C ALA A 501 11.62 -4.64 8.31
N GLY A 502 12.03 -5.07 9.49
CA GLY A 502 11.11 -5.36 10.59
C GLY A 502 10.36 -6.70 10.47
N SER A 503 10.72 -7.55 9.53
CA SER A 503 10.17 -8.90 9.34
C SER A 503 11.26 -9.90 8.92
N GLY A 504 10.97 -11.20 8.96
CA GLY A 504 11.92 -12.25 8.63
C GLY A 504 12.80 -12.62 9.84
N VAL A 505 14.02 -13.09 9.59
CA VAL A 505 14.89 -13.68 10.62
C VAL A 505 15.20 -12.70 11.74
N ALA A 506 14.94 -13.10 12.99
CA ALA A 506 15.17 -12.27 14.16
C ALA A 506 16.65 -11.89 14.33
N ALA A 507 16.92 -10.66 14.70
CA ALA A 507 18.19 -10.27 15.27
C ALA A 507 18.25 -10.84 16.70
N ALA A 508 18.87 -12.01 16.84
CA ALA A 508 18.91 -12.74 18.11
C ALA A 508 20.23 -13.48 18.28
N THR A 509 20.56 -13.77 19.53
CA THR A 509 21.63 -14.70 19.90
C THR A 509 21.05 -15.82 20.73
N ALA A 510 21.67 -17.01 20.68
CA ALA A 510 21.25 -18.13 21.49
C ALA A 510 22.45 -18.86 22.12
N VAL A 511 22.19 -19.48 23.27
CA VAL A 511 23.14 -20.35 23.94
C VAL A 511 22.43 -21.62 24.40
N SER A 512 23.11 -22.76 24.25
CA SER A 512 22.75 -23.99 24.97
C SER A 512 23.52 -24.06 26.26
N VAL A 513 22.87 -24.56 27.32
CA VAL A 513 23.44 -24.69 28.65
C VAL A 513 23.33 -26.15 29.09
N GLN A 514 24.41 -26.78 29.55
CA GLN A 514 24.31 -28.13 30.04
C GLN A 514 23.53 -28.19 31.35
N ALA A 515 22.59 -29.11 31.46
CA ALA A 515 21.79 -29.27 32.67
C ALA A 515 22.70 -29.54 33.89
N GLY A 516 22.50 -28.73 34.95
CA GLY A 516 23.30 -28.80 36.17
C GLY A 516 24.61 -27.99 36.16
N ASP A 517 25.02 -27.42 35.03
CA ASP A 517 26.18 -26.52 34.94
C ASP A 517 25.85 -25.22 34.21
N PRO A 518 25.34 -24.18 34.89
CA PRO A 518 24.96 -22.90 34.26
C PRO A 518 26.17 -22.14 33.69
N LYS A 519 27.40 -22.58 33.94
CA LYS A 519 28.61 -21.97 33.36
C LYS A 519 28.97 -22.56 31.98
N SER A 520 28.44 -23.73 31.64
CA SER A 520 28.68 -24.40 30.36
C SER A 520 27.81 -23.80 29.24
N GLN A 521 28.07 -22.56 28.84
CA GLN A 521 27.32 -21.88 27.76
C GLN A 521 28.01 -22.11 26.42
N THR A 522 27.31 -22.75 25.49
CA THR A 522 27.78 -22.93 24.11
C THR A 522 26.96 -22.09 23.17
N PRO A 523 27.55 -21.19 22.35
CA PRO A 523 26.81 -20.41 21.37
C PRO A 523 26.07 -21.30 20.36
N VAL A 524 24.81 -20.96 20.09
CA VAL A 524 23.97 -21.63 19.09
C VAL A 524 23.68 -20.61 17.99
N PRO A 525 23.99 -20.89 16.72
CA PRO A 525 23.68 -19.98 15.63
C PRO A 525 22.16 -19.87 15.42
N VAL A 526 21.63 -18.66 15.32
CA VAL A 526 20.21 -18.37 15.05
C VAL A 526 20.01 -18.01 13.59
N PHE A 527 20.99 -17.37 12.98
CA PHE A 527 20.97 -16.94 11.58
C PHE A 527 22.35 -17.03 10.94
N GLN A 528 22.35 -17.05 9.62
CA GLN A 528 23.55 -16.92 8.78
C GLN A 528 23.29 -15.89 7.69
N CYS A 529 24.24 -14.95 7.51
CA CYS A 529 24.15 -13.93 6.49
C CYS A 529 25.14 -14.18 5.35
N THR A 530 24.68 -13.94 4.13
CA THR A 530 25.45 -13.99 2.89
C THR A 530 25.28 -12.68 2.11
N SER A 531 25.92 -12.55 0.96
CA SER A 531 25.69 -11.40 0.07
C SER A 531 24.24 -11.31 -0.45
N SER A 532 23.48 -12.41 -0.43
CA SER A 532 22.08 -12.47 -0.84
C SER A 532 21.08 -12.21 0.30
N GLY A 533 21.55 -12.00 1.53
CA GLY A 533 20.70 -11.75 2.70
C GLY A 533 20.97 -12.70 3.86
N CYS A 534 20.16 -12.58 4.91
CA CYS A 534 20.25 -13.42 6.11
C CYS A 534 19.10 -14.45 6.13
N VAL A 535 19.45 -15.69 6.48
CA VAL A 535 18.50 -16.80 6.64
C VAL A 535 18.61 -17.38 8.04
N SER A 536 17.53 -17.97 8.55
CA SER A 536 17.51 -18.65 9.83
C SER A 536 18.34 -19.95 9.77
N VAL A 537 19.01 -20.26 10.86
CA VAL A 537 19.72 -21.54 11.06
C VAL A 537 18.89 -22.40 11.99
N PRO A 538 18.66 -23.70 11.67
CA PRO A 538 17.91 -24.60 12.55
C PRO A 538 18.57 -24.75 13.94
N ILE A 539 17.82 -24.44 14.98
CA ILE A 539 18.21 -24.61 16.39
C ILE A 539 17.82 -26.02 16.84
N ASP A 540 18.80 -26.82 17.26
CA ASP A 540 18.53 -28.13 17.86
C ASP A 540 18.22 -27.99 19.35
N LEU A 541 17.10 -28.56 19.78
CA LEU A 541 16.67 -28.56 21.18
C LEU A 541 17.08 -29.90 21.85
N GLY A 542 18.25 -29.89 22.51
CA GLY A 542 18.71 -31.03 23.29
C GLY A 542 17.90 -31.28 24.57
N VAL A 543 17.78 -32.55 25.01
CA VAL A 543 17.04 -32.92 26.24
C VAL A 543 17.78 -32.39 27.47
N ASP A 544 19.10 -32.57 27.52
CA ASP A 544 19.96 -32.18 28.64
C ASP A 544 20.68 -30.84 28.41
N THR A 545 20.37 -30.17 27.33
CA THR A 545 21.00 -28.91 26.92
C THR A 545 19.91 -27.88 26.52
N PRO A 546 19.16 -27.34 27.51
CA PRO A 546 18.16 -26.30 27.24
C PRO A 546 18.78 -25.12 26.49
N VAL A 547 18.03 -24.58 25.54
CA VAL A 547 18.43 -23.44 24.71
C VAL A 547 17.73 -22.19 25.18
N TYR A 548 18.51 -21.13 25.34
CA TYR A 548 18.04 -19.78 25.68
C TYR A 548 18.30 -18.84 24.51
N VAL A 549 17.29 -18.05 24.16
CA VAL A 549 17.39 -17.07 23.06
C VAL A 549 17.23 -15.67 23.63
N SER A 550 18.11 -14.76 23.20
CA SER A 550 18.05 -13.34 23.45
C SER A 550 17.62 -12.63 22.17
N PHE A 551 16.39 -12.15 22.11
CA PHE A 551 15.89 -11.30 21.03
C PHE A 551 16.25 -9.85 21.30
N TYR A 552 16.71 -9.13 20.27
CA TYR A 552 16.98 -7.71 20.36
C TYR A 552 15.82 -6.90 19.79
N GLY A 553 15.45 -5.84 20.51
CA GLY A 553 14.33 -4.97 20.19
C GLY A 553 14.50 -3.58 20.76
N THR A 554 13.42 -2.81 20.78
CA THR A 554 13.36 -1.49 21.40
C THR A 554 11.94 -1.18 21.85
N GLY A 555 11.77 -0.17 22.74
CA GLY A 555 10.45 0.25 23.28
C GLY A 555 9.86 -0.72 24.31
N ILE A 556 10.69 -1.54 24.97
CA ILE A 556 10.31 -2.64 25.86
C ILE A 556 10.60 -2.30 27.33
N ARG A 557 11.69 -1.58 27.61
CA ARG A 557 12.26 -1.38 28.95
C ARG A 557 11.34 -0.70 29.94
N SER A 558 10.44 0.14 29.47
CA SER A 558 9.47 0.88 30.31
C SER A 558 8.24 0.06 30.70
N ARG A 559 8.27 -1.27 30.50
CA ARG A 559 7.21 -2.19 30.92
C ARG A 559 6.84 -2.03 32.39
N SER A 560 5.56 -2.19 32.70
CA SER A 560 5.07 -2.11 34.08
C SER A 560 5.56 -3.26 34.96
N SER A 561 5.65 -4.48 34.40
CA SER A 561 6.09 -5.69 35.09
C SER A 561 6.61 -6.73 34.09
N LEU A 562 7.53 -7.60 34.52
CA LEU A 562 7.94 -8.77 33.73
C LEU A 562 6.76 -9.74 33.50
N ALA A 563 5.82 -9.81 34.43
CA ALA A 563 4.62 -10.64 34.30
C ALA A 563 3.69 -10.19 33.15
N ASN A 564 3.79 -8.93 32.72
CA ASN A 564 3.03 -8.37 31.59
C ASN A 564 3.78 -8.45 30.26
N VAL A 565 4.86 -9.26 30.21
CA VAL A 565 5.61 -9.57 29.00
C VAL A 565 5.35 -11.00 28.61
N THR A 566 4.86 -11.22 27.41
CA THR A 566 4.66 -12.57 26.85
C THR A 566 5.36 -12.68 25.50
N VAL A 567 5.96 -13.84 25.26
CA VAL A 567 6.53 -14.21 23.96
C VAL A 567 5.85 -15.48 23.49
N THR A 568 5.36 -15.46 22.26
CA THR A 568 4.85 -16.66 21.60
C THR A 568 5.76 -17.04 20.43
N ILE A 569 6.04 -18.33 20.30
CA ILE A 569 6.77 -18.90 19.18
C ILE A 569 5.86 -19.93 18.53
N ASN A 570 5.54 -19.73 17.26
CA ASN A 570 4.53 -20.52 16.53
C ASN A 570 3.19 -20.64 17.30
N GLY A 571 2.76 -19.54 17.94
CA GLY A 571 1.55 -19.48 18.78
C GLY A 571 1.67 -20.08 20.17
N MET A 572 2.77 -20.76 20.51
CA MET A 572 3.01 -21.33 21.84
C MET A 572 3.74 -20.32 22.74
N SER A 573 3.21 -20.07 23.92
CA SER A 573 3.85 -19.23 24.93
C SER A 573 5.12 -19.87 25.47
N VAL A 574 6.19 -19.07 25.56
CA VAL A 574 7.48 -19.50 26.13
C VAL A 574 7.84 -18.67 27.36
N PRO A 575 8.58 -19.24 28.33
CA PRO A 575 9.00 -18.51 29.52
C PRO A 575 9.89 -17.33 29.19
N VAL A 576 9.52 -16.14 29.67
CA VAL A 576 10.31 -14.90 29.57
C VAL A 576 11.12 -14.74 30.84
N LEU A 577 12.45 -14.73 30.70
CA LEU A 577 13.39 -14.66 31.81
C LEU A 577 13.86 -13.22 32.07
N TYR A 578 13.88 -12.41 31.04
CA TYR A 578 14.28 -11.02 31.10
C TYR A 578 13.59 -10.24 29.95
N ALA A 579 13.22 -9.02 30.20
CA ALA A 579 12.82 -8.06 29.16
C ALA A 579 13.20 -6.66 29.66
N GLY A 580 14.04 -5.93 28.95
CA GLY A 580 14.50 -4.60 29.39
C GLY A 580 15.73 -4.14 28.62
N SER A 581 16.45 -3.14 29.18
CA SER A 581 17.59 -2.50 28.50
C SER A 581 18.74 -3.49 28.26
N GLN A 582 19.31 -3.44 27.06
CA GLN A 582 20.58 -4.07 26.74
C GLN A 582 21.73 -3.13 27.18
N PRO A 583 22.69 -3.61 28.01
CA PRO A 583 23.62 -2.72 28.71
C PRO A 583 24.59 -1.96 27.82
N SER A 584 24.91 -2.48 26.62
CA SER A 584 26.02 -1.96 25.79
C SER A 584 25.60 -0.85 24.83
N TYR A 585 24.30 -0.75 24.49
CA TYR A 585 23.83 0.19 23.47
C TYR A 585 22.61 0.98 23.95
N ALA A 586 22.71 2.31 23.83
CA ALA A 586 21.61 3.20 24.19
C ALA A 586 20.38 2.91 23.31
N GLY A 587 19.20 2.86 23.94
CA GLY A 587 17.93 2.61 23.27
C GLY A 587 17.65 1.15 22.86
N LEU A 588 18.68 0.27 22.88
CA LEU A 588 18.50 -1.14 22.56
C LEU A 588 17.92 -1.89 23.76
N ASP A 589 16.91 -2.73 23.52
CA ASP A 589 16.31 -3.63 24.48
C ASP A 589 16.61 -5.10 24.13
N GLN A 590 16.48 -5.96 25.13
CA GLN A 590 16.72 -7.39 25.03
C GLN A 590 15.60 -8.14 25.75
N VAL A 591 15.13 -9.23 25.14
CA VAL A 591 14.17 -10.17 25.72
C VAL A 591 14.76 -11.57 25.70
N ASN A 592 14.93 -12.17 26.87
CA ASN A 592 15.49 -13.53 27.01
C ASN A 592 14.36 -14.53 27.28
N VAL A 593 14.34 -15.58 26.51
CA VAL A 593 13.37 -16.67 26.64
C VAL A 593 14.07 -18.02 26.74
N SER A 594 13.39 -18.99 27.35
CA SER A 594 13.79 -20.41 27.32
C SER A 594 12.95 -21.13 26.27
N LEU A 595 13.59 -21.83 25.34
CA LEU A 595 12.87 -22.64 24.35
C LEU A 595 12.36 -23.93 24.98
N SER A 596 11.05 -24.18 24.84
CA SER A 596 10.42 -25.42 25.29
C SER A 596 10.70 -26.55 24.30
N LEU A 597 10.91 -27.77 24.80
CA LEU A 597 11.04 -28.98 23.98
C LEU A 597 9.79 -29.25 23.12
N SER A 598 8.64 -28.72 23.52
CA SER A 598 7.39 -28.78 22.70
C SER A 598 7.48 -28.04 21.36
N LEU A 599 8.48 -27.17 21.18
CA LEU A 599 8.75 -26.47 19.93
C LEU A 599 9.58 -27.30 18.94
N ARG A 600 10.11 -28.47 19.36
CA ARG A 600 10.95 -29.30 18.48
C ARG A 600 10.22 -29.67 17.20
N GLY A 601 10.88 -29.49 16.05
CA GLY A 601 10.31 -29.77 14.73
C GLY A 601 9.36 -28.71 14.18
N SER A 602 9.19 -27.57 14.86
CA SER A 602 8.31 -26.47 14.38
C SER A 602 8.90 -25.70 13.18
N ARG A 603 10.17 -25.91 12.85
CA ARG A 603 10.88 -25.31 11.71
C ARG A 603 10.87 -23.79 11.77
N GLU A 604 10.63 -23.11 10.63
CA GLU A 604 10.50 -21.66 10.57
C GLU A 604 9.25 -21.23 11.37
N SER A 605 9.47 -20.52 12.47
CA SER A 605 8.47 -20.23 13.50
C SER A 605 8.37 -18.73 13.74
N ASN A 606 7.15 -18.22 13.70
CA ASN A 606 6.85 -16.82 14.00
C ASN A 606 7.07 -16.55 15.50
N VAL A 607 7.79 -15.45 15.78
CA VAL A 607 8.01 -14.93 17.12
C VAL A 607 7.27 -13.62 17.27
N VAL A 608 6.41 -13.54 18.28
CA VAL A 608 5.62 -12.34 18.61
C VAL A 608 5.82 -12.01 20.09
N LEU A 609 6.16 -10.77 20.37
CA LEU A 609 6.31 -10.21 21.71
C LEU A 609 5.10 -9.33 22.05
N THR A 610 4.56 -9.46 23.24
CA THR A 610 3.55 -8.55 23.78
C THR A 610 4.04 -7.98 25.11
N VAL A 611 3.96 -6.66 25.27
CA VAL A 611 4.37 -5.92 26.47
C VAL A 611 3.25 -5.00 26.88
N ASP A 612 2.74 -5.13 28.10
CA ASP A 612 1.62 -4.32 28.63
C ASP A 612 0.42 -4.22 27.65
N GLY A 613 0.12 -5.32 26.93
CA GLY A 613 -0.94 -5.40 25.94
C GLY A 613 -0.59 -4.86 24.54
N GLN A 614 0.58 -4.27 24.33
CA GLN A 614 1.07 -3.84 23.02
C GLN A 614 1.84 -4.97 22.34
N THR A 615 1.49 -5.27 21.09
CA THR A 615 2.10 -6.39 20.33
C THR A 615 3.15 -5.87 19.36
N SER A 616 4.30 -6.55 19.27
CA SER A 616 5.39 -6.25 18.36
C SER A 616 5.09 -6.66 16.92
N ASN A 617 5.96 -6.23 15.98
CA ASN A 617 6.12 -6.88 14.69
C ASN A 617 6.48 -8.36 14.85
N THR A 618 6.24 -9.16 13.82
CA THR A 618 6.60 -10.58 13.78
C THR A 618 7.98 -10.77 13.17
N VAL A 619 8.84 -11.52 13.87
CA VAL A 619 10.12 -11.99 13.33
C VAL A 619 10.14 -13.53 13.37
N THR A 620 11.15 -14.18 12.78
CA THR A 620 11.21 -15.64 12.70
C THR A 620 12.49 -16.22 13.28
N ILE A 621 12.41 -17.46 13.78
CA ILE A 621 13.53 -18.35 14.06
C ILE A 621 13.21 -19.75 13.54
N ASN A 622 14.22 -20.57 13.29
CA ASN A 622 14.04 -21.95 12.84
C ASN A 622 14.37 -22.92 13.99
N ILE A 623 13.49 -23.89 14.26
CA ILE A 623 13.66 -24.87 15.33
C ILE A 623 13.54 -26.29 14.75
N GLN A 624 14.61 -27.06 14.89
CA GLN A 624 14.71 -28.43 14.39
C GLN A 624 13.98 -29.43 15.27
#